data_e74fda86c2b89de78d9949f7ac5df0c4
#
_entry.id   e74fda86c2b89de78d9949f7ac5df0c4
#
_cell.length_a   1.000
_cell.length_b   1.000
_cell.length_c   1.000
_cell.angle_alpha   90.00
_cell.angle_beta   90.00
_cell.angle_gamma   90.00
#
_symmetry.space_group_name_H-M   'P 1'
#
loop_
_entity.id
_entity.type
_entity.pdbx_description
1 polymer ?
#
loop_
_entity_poly.entity_id
_entity_poly.type
_entity_poly.pdbx_seq_one_letter_code
_entity_poly.pdbx_strand_id
1 'polypeptide(L)'
;MKASVIFSTYNSEEWLEKVIWGFSVQTTKDFEIIIADDGSREATKNLIEKYKTELDIPIIHVWQEDNGFQKSQILNKAILASTTDYLIFTDGDCIPRKDFVETHLNNRESGRFLSGGYFMLPMNISKFISREDVLSQKCFDVNWLTQNGLKKSFKNNKLSAKAFKAKLLNFLTPTKPSWNGHNASS
;
A
#
# COMPACT_ATOMS: atom_id res chain seq x y z
N MET A 1 -0.47 -18.01 -6.19
CA MET A 1 -0.11 -16.60 -5.87
C MET A 1 1.33 -16.55 -5.38
N LYS A 2 2.00 -15.43 -5.61
CA LYS A 2 3.43 -15.25 -5.27
C LYS A 2 3.68 -14.35 -4.07
N ALA A 3 2.66 -13.62 -3.63
CA ALA A 3 2.74 -12.74 -2.47
C ALA A 3 1.40 -12.52 -1.79
N SER A 4 1.40 -12.28 -0.48
CA SER A 4 0.28 -11.80 0.30
C SER A 4 0.56 -10.35 0.71
N VAL A 5 -0.29 -9.42 0.29
CA VAL A 5 -0.19 -8.00 0.67
C VAL A 5 -1.06 -7.75 1.89
N ILE A 6 -0.45 -7.33 2.98
CA ILE A 6 -1.11 -7.15 4.28
C ILE A 6 -1.11 -5.68 4.66
N PHE A 7 -2.27 -5.14 5.02
CA PHE A 7 -2.39 -3.81 5.61
C PHE A 7 -3.56 -3.73 6.60
N SER A 8 -3.42 -2.84 7.58
CA SER A 8 -4.46 -2.67 8.60
C SER A 8 -5.40 -1.53 8.28
N THR A 9 -6.65 -1.66 8.77
CA THR A 9 -7.67 -0.60 8.72
C THR A 9 -8.42 -0.51 10.05
N TYR A 10 -9.00 0.66 10.33
CA TYR A 10 -9.94 0.88 11.43
C TYR A 10 -10.84 2.08 11.10
N ASN A 11 -12.13 1.85 10.81
CA ASN A 11 -13.13 2.87 10.50
C ASN A 11 -12.65 3.96 9.52
N SER A 12 -12.02 3.56 8.42
CA SER A 12 -11.30 4.44 7.49
C SER A 12 -11.67 4.15 6.03
N GLU A 13 -12.95 4.09 5.72
CA GLU A 13 -13.48 3.65 4.43
C GLU A 13 -12.92 4.48 3.27
N GLU A 14 -12.85 5.82 3.41
CA GLU A 14 -12.33 6.71 2.37
C GLU A 14 -10.89 6.36 1.96
N TRP A 15 -10.03 6.12 2.94
CA TRP A 15 -8.62 5.79 2.67
C TRP A 15 -8.46 4.37 2.18
N LEU A 16 -9.16 3.42 2.81
CA LEU A 16 -9.17 2.02 2.41
C LEU A 16 -9.59 1.88 0.94
N GLU A 17 -10.62 2.59 0.52
CA GLU A 17 -11.11 2.54 -0.86
C GLU A 17 -10.05 3.03 -1.85
N LYS A 18 -9.33 4.12 -1.54
CA LYS A 18 -8.24 4.63 -2.39
C LYS A 18 -7.07 3.64 -2.49
N VAL A 19 -6.75 2.95 -1.40
CA VAL A 19 -5.71 1.90 -1.40
C VAL A 19 -6.13 0.71 -2.26
N ILE A 20 -7.37 0.26 -2.16
CA ILE A 20 -7.92 -0.84 -2.98
C ILE A 20 -7.89 -0.45 -4.47
N TRP A 21 -8.23 0.79 -4.85
CA TRP A 21 -8.08 1.26 -6.24
C TRP A 21 -6.63 1.16 -6.73
N GLY A 22 -5.66 1.48 -5.90
CA GLY A 22 -4.24 1.35 -6.23
C GLY A 22 -3.81 -0.11 -6.44
N PHE A 23 -4.40 -1.05 -5.69
CA PHE A 23 -4.16 -2.48 -5.91
C PHE A 23 -4.89 -3.01 -7.14
N SER A 24 -6.03 -2.47 -7.52
CA SER A 24 -6.76 -2.91 -8.72
C SER A 24 -5.99 -2.71 -10.02
N VAL A 25 -5.02 -1.79 -10.06
CA VAL A 25 -4.21 -1.46 -11.25
C VAL A 25 -2.78 -1.97 -11.20
N GLN A 26 -2.46 -2.90 -10.30
CA GLN A 26 -1.13 -3.49 -10.24
C GLN A 26 -0.75 -4.20 -11.54
N THR A 27 0.51 -4.07 -11.96
CA THR A 27 1.06 -4.70 -13.18
C THR A 27 1.09 -6.22 -13.11
N THR A 28 1.17 -6.78 -11.92
CA THR A 28 0.98 -8.21 -11.66
C THR A 28 -0.33 -8.45 -10.94
N LYS A 29 -0.99 -9.59 -11.20
CA LYS A 29 -2.19 -10.05 -10.48
C LYS A 29 -1.91 -11.29 -9.62
N ASP A 30 -0.66 -11.73 -9.56
CA ASP A 30 -0.26 -12.96 -8.88
C ASP A 30 -0.03 -12.74 -7.37
N PHE A 31 -1.01 -12.09 -6.71
CA PHE A 31 -1.00 -11.81 -5.28
C PHE A 31 -2.42 -11.82 -4.70
N GLU A 32 -2.52 -11.90 -3.39
CA GLU A 32 -3.75 -11.70 -2.63
C GLU A 32 -3.62 -10.46 -1.72
N ILE A 33 -4.76 -9.92 -1.31
CA ILE A 33 -4.85 -8.82 -0.34
C ILE A 33 -5.41 -9.39 0.96
N ILE A 34 -4.76 -9.09 2.08
CA ILE A 34 -5.25 -9.41 3.41
C ILE A 34 -5.48 -8.12 4.18
N ILE A 35 -6.74 -7.80 4.44
CA ILE A 35 -7.14 -6.62 5.17
C ILE A 35 -7.27 -6.99 6.65
N ALA A 36 -6.34 -6.46 7.45
CA ALA A 36 -6.26 -6.63 8.89
C ALA A 36 -7.12 -5.54 9.56
N ASP A 37 -8.36 -5.86 9.89
CA ASP A 37 -9.35 -4.92 10.40
C ASP A 37 -9.41 -4.97 11.94
N ASP A 38 -8.97 -3.88 12.57
CA ASP A 38 -8.83 -3.75 14.03
C ASP A 38 -10.13 -3.36 14.74
N GLY A 39 -11.26 -3.95 14.32
CA GLY A 39 -12.55 -3.74 14.96
C GLY A 39 -13.43 -2.66 14.30
N SER A 40 -13.32 -2.49 12.98
CA SER A 40 -14.18 -1.54 12.27
C SER A 40 -15.65 -1.94 12.30
N ARG A 41 -16.49 -0.95 12.04
CA ARG A 41 -17.95 -1.07 11.96
C ARG A 41 -18.37 -1.66 10.61
N GLU A 42 -19.68 -1.95 10.50
CA GLU A 42 -20.30 -2.58 9.33
C GLU A 42 -20.03 -1.85 8.00
N ALA A 43 -19.84 -0.52 8.01
CA ALA A 43 -19.53 0.25 6.82
C ALA A 43 -18.22 -0.21 6.14
N THR A 44 -17.15 -0.44 6.93
CA THR A 44 -15.88 -0.97 6.43
C THR A 44 -16.03 -2.37 5.87
N LYS A 45 -16.76 -3.24 6.57
CA LYS A 45 -17.05 -4.61 6.11
C LYS A 45 -17.79 -4.61 4.77
N ASN A 46 -18.85 -3.81 4.64
CA ASN A 46 -19.63 -3.70 3.41
C ASN A 46 -18.77 -3.20 2.23
N LEU A 47 -17.86 -2.25 2.48
CA LEU A 47 -16.91 -1.80 1.48
C LEU A 47 -15.99 -2.94 1.02
N ILE A 48 -15.46 -3.73 1.95
CA ILE A 48 -14.58 -4.86 1.64
C ILE A 48 -15.34 -5.92 0.84
N GLU A 49 -16.55 -6.29 1.26
CA GLU A 49 -17.37 -7.30 0.54
C GLU A 49 -17.70 -6.84 -0.90
N LYS A 50 -17.99 -5.54 -1.09
CA LYS A 50 -18.16 -4.95 -2.43
C LYS A 50 -16.92 -5.25 -3.30
N TYR A 51 -15.71 -4.95 -2.80
CA TYR A 51 -14.49 -5.13 -3.58
C TYR A 51 -14.06 -6.58 -3.77
N LYS A 52 -14.45 -7.50 -2.89
CA LYS A 52 -14.29 -8.94 -3.11
C LYS A 52 -15.05 -9.42 -4.36
N THR A 53 -16.14 -8.76 -4.72
CA THR A 53 -16.94 -9.11 -5.92
C THR A 53 -16.51 -8.34 -7.17
N GLU A 54 -15.92 -7.13 -7.01
CA GLU A 54 -15.55 -6.29 -8.13
C GLU A 54 -14.13 -6.57 -8.69
N LEU A 55 -13.25 -7.16 -7.87
CA LEU A 55 -11.85 -7.35 -8.25
C LEU A 55 -11.51 -8.83 -8.50
N ASP A 56 -10.75 -9.08 -9.56
CA ASP A 56 -10.18 -10.42 -9.85
C ASP A 56 -8.95 -10.75 -8.97
N ILE A 57 -8.75 -10.02 -7.86
CA ILE A 57 -7.69 -10.25 -6.90
C ILE A 57 -8.35 -10.77 -5.63
N PRO A 58 -7.92 -11.94 -5.09
CA PRO A 58 -8.47 -12.46 -3.84
C PRO A 58 -8.27 -11.49 -2.69
N ILE A 59 -9.35 -11.21 -1.94
CA ILE A 59 -9.34 -10.37 -0.75
C ILE A 59 -9.77 -11.21 0.45
N ILE A 60 -8.90 -11.31 1.44
CA ILE A 60 -9.18 -11.94 2.74
C ILE A 60 -9.41 -10.81 3.75
N HIS A 61 -10.57 -10.83 4.41
CA HIS A 61 -10.91 -9.90 5.48
C HIS A 61 -10.70 -10.60 6.83
N VAL A 62 -9.72 -10.16 7.58
CA VAL A 62 -9.44 -10.63 8.95
C VAL A 62 -9.88 -9.55 9.91
N TRP A 63 -10.90 -9.83 10.71
CA TRP A 63 -11.51 -8.90 11.66
C TRP A 63 -11.33 -9.38 13.10
N GLN A 64 -11.26 -8.45 14.03
CA GLN A 64 -11.35 -8.72 15.48
C GLN A 64 -12.28 -7.70 16.14
N GLU A 65 -12.76 -8.04 17.35
CA GLU A 65 -13.55 -7.12 18.15
C GLU A 65 -12.75 -5.87 18.53
N ASP A 66 -13.43 -4.71 18.55
CA ASP A 66 -12.84 -3.44 18.97
C ASP A 66 -12.59 -3.42 20.48
N ASN A 67 -11.35 -3.65 20.86
CA ASN A 67 -10.86 -3.57 22.23
C ASN A 67 -9.80 -2.46 22.36
N GLY A 68 -9.94 -1.37 21.63
CA GLY A 68 -8.97 -0.30 21.47
C GLY A 68 -7.87 -0.65 20.45
N PHE A 69 -6.81 0.15 20.41
CA PHE A 69 -5.75 0.01 19.41
C PHE A 69 -4.94 -1.30 19.58
N GLN A 70 -5.20 -2.27 18.74
CA GLN A 70 -4.52 -3.59 18.75
C GLN A 70 -3.93 -3.95 17.38
N LYS A 71 -3.41 -2.97 16.65
CA LYS A 71 -2.84 -3.14 15.30
C LYS A 71 -1.87 -4.34 15.20
N SER A 72 -1.00 -4.53 16.17
CA SER A 72 -0.04 -5.66 16.15
C SER A 72 -0.72 -7.01 16.23
N GLN A 73 -1.80 -7.11 17.02
CA GLN A 73 -2.54 -8.36 17.18
C GLN A 73 -3.27 -8.74 15.88
N ILE A 74 -3.95 -7.79 15.26
CA ILE A 74 -4.67 -8.06 14.02
C ILE A 74 -3.72 -8.34 12.85
N LEU A 75 -2.55 -7.69 12.80
CA LEU A 75 -1.52 -8.00 11.82
C LEU A 75 -0.99 -9.43 11.98
N ASN A 76 -0.78 -9.92 13.22
CA ASN A 76 -0.39 -11.32 13.46
C ASN A 76 -1.47 -12.29 12.96
N LYS A 77 -2.75 -12.00 13.19
CA LYS A 77 -3.85 -12.81 12.64
C LYS A 77 -3.86 -12.80 11.12
N ALA A 78 -3.60 -11.65 10.50
CA ALA A 78 -3.51 -11.51 9.05
C ALA A 78 -2.33 -12.32 8.47
N ILE A 79 -1.17 -12.32 9.14
CA ILE A 79 -0.03 -13.16 8.76
C ILE A 79 -0.42 -14.65 8.76
N LEU A 80 -1.11 -15.10 9.80
CA LEU A 80 -1.56 -16.50 9.89
C LEU A 80 -2.64 -16.85 8.85
N ALA A 81 -3.36 -15.88 8.32
CA ALA A 81 -4.36 -16.07 7.28
C ALA A 81 -3.75 -16.03 5.87
N SER A 82 -2.47 -15.69 5.72
CA SER A 82 -1.80 -15.63 4.42
C SER A 82 -1.66 -17.01 3.81
N THR A 83 -1.79 -17.08 2.46
CA THR A 83 -1.65 -18.34 1.70
C THR A 83 -0.29 -18.44 1.00
N THR A 84 0.59 -17.46 1.19
CA THR A 84 1.93 -17.41 0.58
C THR A 84 3.01 -17.15 1.62
N ASP A 85 4.24 -17.57 1.30
CA ASP A 85 5.41 -17.38 2.18
C ASP A 85 6.04 -15.99 2.03
N TYR A 86 5.67 -15.23 0.99
CA TYR A 86 6.22 -13.88 0.78
C TYR A 86 5.19 -12.81 1.13
N LEU A 87 5.49 -12.09 2.20
CA LEU A 87 4.57 -11.11 2.78
C LEU A 87 5.03 -9.69 2.43
N ILE A 88 4.11 -8.86 1.95
CA ILE A 88 4.33 -7.44 1.67
C ILE A 88 3.44 -6.63 2.61
N PHE A 89 4.04 -5.75 3.40
CA PHE A 89 3.31 -4.90 4.33
C PHE A 89 3.20 -3.47 3.80
N THR A 90 2.02 -2.89 3.95
CA THR A 90 1.75 -1.46 3.72
C THR A 90 0.73 -0.95 4.74
N ASP A 91 0.38 0.34 4.69
CA ASP A 91 -0.68 0.89 5.53
C ASP A 91 -1.99 1.08 4.74
N GLY A 92 -3.13 1.06 5.43
CA GLY A 92 -4.46 1.21 4.85
C GLY A 92 -4.78 2.62 4.33
N ASP A 93 -3.82 3.54 4.36
CA ASP A 93 -3.88 4.90 3.82
C ASP A 93 -2.75 5.19 2.80
N CYS A 94 -1.96 4.19 2.46
CA CYS A 94 -0.87 4.30 1.50
C CYS A 94 -1.29 3.76 0.13
N ILE A 95 -1.66 4.66 -0.81
CA ILE A 95 -1.99 4.27 -2.20
C ILE A 95 -0.74 3.67 -2.86
N PRO A 96 -0.76 2.41 -3.32
CA PRO A 96 0.39 1.81 -3.98
C PRO A 96 0.50 2.28 -5.44
N ARG A 97 1.75 2.53 -5.90
CA ARG A 97 2.02 2.73 -7.33
C ARG A 97 1.77 1.41 -8.08
N LYS A 98 1.37 1.48 -9.34
CA LYS A 98 0.99 0.29 -10.14
C LYS A 98 2.04 -0.83 -10.24
N ASP A 99 3.31 -0.53 -10.02
CA ASP A 99 4.42 -1.49 -10.02
C ASP A 99 4.89 -1.88 -8.61
N PHE A 100 4.09 -1.60 -7.58
CA PHE A 100 4.46 -1.82 -6.17
C PHE A 100 4.72 -3.32 -5.89
N VAL A 101 3.75 -4.18 -6.15
CA VAL A 101 3.89 -5.63 -5.90
C VAL A 101 4.97 -6.24 -6.77
N GLU A 102 5.02 -5.90 -8.06
CA GLU A 102 6.05 -6.37 -8.99
C GLU A 102 7.46 -5.96 -8.54
N THR A 103 7.62 -4.74 -8.01
CA THR A 103 8.91 -4.26 -7.49
C THR A 103 9.38 -5.10 -6.31
N HIS A 104 8.50 -5.43 -5.36
CA HIS A 104 8.83 -6.32 -4.26
C HIS A 104 9.20 -7.72 -4.74
N LEU A 105 8.42 -8.31 -5.62
CA LEU A 105 8.69 -9.64 -6.17
C LEU A 105 10.02 -9.73 -6.93
N ASN A 106 10.35 -8.69 -7.72
CA ASN A 106 11.57 -8.67 -8.53
C ASN A 106 12.85 -8.40 -7.74
N ASN A 107 12.73 -7.83 -6.53
CA ASN A 107 13.89 -7.51 -5.69
C ASN A 107 14.01 -8.41 -4.45
N ARG A 108 13.14 -9.41 -4.30
CA ARG A 108 13.20 -10.34 -3.17
C ARG A 108 14.48 -11.17 -3.19
N GLU A 109 15.08 -11.33 -2.04
CA GLU A 109 16.25 -12.19 -1.83
C GLU A 109 16.04 -13.04 -0.56
N SER A 110 16.42 -14.32 -0.62
CA SER A 110 16.30 -15.22 0.53
C SER A 110 17.12 -14.72 1.73
N GLY A 111 16.52 -14.74 2.92
CA GLY A 111 17.17 -14.29 4.16
C GLY A 111 17.31 -12.77 4.29
N ARG A 112 16.65 -12.00 3.43
CA ARG A 112 16.65 -10.53 3.48
C ARG A 112 15.23 -9.99 3.44
N PHE A 113 15.04 -8.85 4.09
CA PHE A 113 13.82 -8.06 3.93
C PHE A 113 14.05 -6.87 3.01
N LEU A 114 13.02 -6.44 2.30
CA LEU A 114 13.02 -5.18 1.57
C LEU A 114 12.32 -4.10 2.42
N SER A 115 12.83 -2.89 2.34
CA SER A 115 12.21 -1.71 2.96
C SER A 115 12.20 -0.58 1.95
N GLY A 116 11.01 -0.14 1.59
CA GLY A 116 10.79 1.00 0.70
C GLY A 116 10.44 2.26 1.46
N GLY A 117 10.31 3.35 0.74
CA GLY A 117 9.86 4.63 1.27
C GLY A 117 8.40 4.89 0.97
N TYR A 118 7.87 5.93 1.60
CA TYR A 118 6.56 6.51 1.31
C TYR A 118 6.73 8.00 1.00
N PHE A 119 5.69 8.58 0.44
CA PHE A 119 5.60 10.01 0.19
C PHE A 119 4.33 10.56 0.83
N MET A 120 4.50 11.42 1.84
CA MET A 120 3.38 12.04 2.53
C MET A 120 2.87 13.24 1.73
N LEU A 121 1.64 13.14 1.25
CA LEU A 121 0.95 14.25 0.60
C LEU A 121 0.28 15.16 1.64
N PRO A 122 0.14 16.47 1.37
CA PRO A 122 -0.74 17.33 2.13
C PRO A 122 -2.18 16.80 2.14
N MET A 123 -2.87 16.91 3.27
CA MET A 123 -4.21 16.34 3.48
C MET A 123 -5.24 16.82 2.44
N ASN A 124 -5.19 18.08 2.06
CA ASN A 124 -6.08 18.63 1.03
C ASN A 124 -5.89 17.94 -0.33
N ILE A 125 -4.64 17.61 -0.71
CA ILE A 125 -4.34 16.86 -1.95
C ILE A 125 -4.79 15.42 -1.79
N SER A 126 -4.49 14.77 -0.66
CA SER A 126 -4.87 13.37 -0.41
C SER A 126 -6.39 13.17 -0.50
N LYS A 127 -7.19 14.10 0.05
CA LYS A 127 -8.66 14.07 -0.05
C LYS A 127 -9.15 14.29 -1.49
N PHE A 128 -8.49 15.18 -2.23
CA PHE A 128 -8.86 15.54 -3.61
C PHE A 128 -8.64 14.39 -4.62
N ILE A 129 -7.71 13.47 -4.36
CA ILE A 129 -7.43 12.34 -5.24
C ILE A 129 -8.69 11.50 -5.44
N SER A 130 -9.16 11.45 -6.69
CA SER A 130 -10.30 10.66 -7.13
C SER A 130 -9.90 9.23 -7.54
N ARG A 131 -10.90 8.38 -7.77
CA ARG A 131 -10.70 7.04 -8.33
C ARG A 131 -9.96 7.10 -9.67
N GLU A 132 -10.37 8.00 -10.56
CA GLU A 132 -9.74 8.15 -11.88
C GLU A 132 -8.26 8.54 -11.78
N ASP A 133 -7.89 9.42 -10.84
CA ASP A 133 -6.51 9.82 -10.62
C ASP A 133 -5.63 8.67 -10.15
N VAL A 134 -6.19 7.76 -9.34
CA VAL A 134 -5.49 6.53 -8.90
C VAL A 134 -5.35 5.55 -10.07
N LEU A 135 -6.44 5.24 -10.77
CA LEU A 135 -6.44 4.29 -11.88
C LEU A 135 -5.53 4.72 -13.01
N SER A 136 -5.51 6.02 -13.35
CA SER A 136 -4.62 6.60 -14.36
C SER A 136 -3.21 6.90 -13.85
N GLN A 137 -2.92 6.69 -12.56
CA GLN A 137 -1.64 6.99 -11.90
C GLN A 137 -1.26 8.48 -11.89
N LYS A 138 -2.18 9.39 -12.12
CA LYS A 138 -1.97 10.86 -12.01
C LYS A 138 -1.54 11.26 -10.59
N CYS A 139 -2.05 10.57 -9.56
CA CYS A 139 -1.67 10.79 -8.17
C CYS A 139 -0.16 10.55 -7.88
N PHE A 140 0.60 10.01 -8.83
CA PHE A 140 2.07 9.86 -8.79
C PHE A 140 2.80 10.82 -9.73
N ASP A 141 2.09 11.62 -10.54
CA ASP A 141 2.69 12.60 -11.43
C ASP A 141 3.02 13.89 -10.68
N VAL A 142 4.31 14.25 -10.64
CA VAL A 142 4.80 15.42 -9.90
C VAL A 142 4.23 16.73 -10.47
N ASN A 143 4.02 16.81 -11.79
CA ASN A 143 3.49 18.03 -12.41
C ASN A 143 2.03 18.20 -12.04
N TRP A 144 1.23 17.13 -12.16
CA TRP A 144 -0.16 17.12 -11.74
C TRP A 144 -0.31 17.47 -10.25
N LEU A 145 0.48 16.85 -9.37
CA LEU A 145 0.47 17.16 -7.94
C LEU A 145 0.85 18.62 -7.66
N THR A 146 1.84 19.16 -8.39
CA THR A 146 2.27 20.54 -8.22
C THR A 146 1.19 21.53 -8.66
N GLN A 147 0.47 21.23 -9.75
CA GLN A 147 -0.70 22.02 -10.19
C GLN A 147 -1.83 22.00 -9.16
N ASN A 148 -1.94 20.93 -8.37
CA ASN A 148 -2.91 20.76 -7.29
C ASN A 148 -2.38 21.16 -5.90
N GLY A 149 -1.29 21.92 -5.84
CA GLY A 149 -0.81 22.55 -4.60
C GLY A 149 0.36 21.84 -3.89
N LEU A 150 0.95 20.80 -4.48
CA LEU A 150 2.17 20.22 -3.93
C LEU A 150 3.34 21.20 -4.11
N LYS A 151 3.97 21.59 -3.02
CA LYS A 151 5.17 22.45 -3.08
C LYS A 151 6.33 21.73 -3.76
N LYS A 152 7.05 22.43 -4.63
CA LYS A 152 8.26 21.90 -5.27
C LYS A 152 9.33 21.60 -4.21
N SER A 153 9.87 20.37 -4.27
CA SER A 153 10.91 19.90 -3.36
C SER A 153 11.74 18.81 -4.05
N PHE A 154 13.00 18.67 -3.65
CA PHE A 154 13.84 17.55 -4.09
C PHE A 154 13.23 16.18 -3.74
N LYS A 155 12.48 16.09 -2.64
CA LYS A 155 11.77 14.88 -2.22
C LYS A 155 10.75 14.39 -3.24
N ASN A 156 10.20 15.28 -4.09
CA ASN A 156 9.22 14.92 -5.12
C ASN A 156 9.81 13.95 -6.16
N ASN A 157 11.13 13.90 -6.31
CA ASN A 157 11.81 12.93 -7.18
C ASN A 157 11.52 11.47 -6.80
N LYS A 158 11.17 11.19 -5.54
CA LYS A 158 10.81 9.84 -5.08
C LYS A 158 9.56 9.30 -5.79
N LEU A 159 8.60 10.16 -6.12
CA LEU A 159 7.34 9.77 -6.80
C LEU A 159 7.57 9.17 -8.19
N SER A 160 8.56 9.68 -8.91
CA SER A 160 8.87 9.27 -10.28
C SER A 160 10.12 8.39 -10.41
N ALA A 161 10.76 8.03 -9.27
CA ALA A 161 11.99 7.24 -9.30
C ALA A 161 11.71 5.80 -9.77
N LYS A 162 12.40 5.37 -10.84
CA LYS A 162 12.35 4.01 -11.38
C LYS A 162 13.76 3.53 -11.70
N ALA A 163 13.96 2.21 -11.60
CA ALA A 163 15.18 1.53 -12.03
C ALA A 163 16.49 2.28 -11.69
N PHE A 164 17.21 2.76 -12.69
CA PHE A 164 18.50 3.45 -12.53
C PHE A 164 18.40 4.72 -11.66
N LYS A 165 17.35 5.53 -11.83
CA LYS A 165 17.13 6.74 -11.02
C LYS A 165 16.91 6.39 -9.54
N ALA A 166 16.19 5.31 -9.25
CA ALA A 166 16.00 4.84 -7.88
C ALA A 166 17.32 4.36 -7.25
N LYS A 167 18.16 3.60 -8.00
CA LYS A 167 19.49 3.16 -7.55
C LYS A 167 20.39 4.36 -7.27
N LEU A 168 20.40 5.35 -8.14
CA LEU A 168 21.21 6.57 -7.96
C LEU A 168 20.76 7.38 -6.74
N LEU A 169 19.44 7.54 -6.54
CA LEU A 169 18.90 8.24 -5.38
C LEU A 169 19.23 7.49 -4.07
N ASN A 170 19.14 6.17 -4.06
CA ASN A 170 19.53 5.36 -2.89
C ASN A 170 21.03 5.48 -2.58
N PHE A 171 21.87 5.54 -3.60
CA PHE A 171 23.32 5.75 -3.43
C PHE A 171 23.62 7.15 -2.86
N LEU A 172 22.96 8.19 -3.35
CA LEU A 172 23.16 9.58 -2.93
C LEU A 172 22.51 9.90 -1.57
N THR A 173 21.48 9.16 -1.18
CA THR A 173 20.76 9.34 0.09
C THR A 173 20.66 8.01 0.84
N PRO A 174 21.78 7.43 1.31
CA PRO A 174 21.74 6.15 1.99
C PRO A 174 20.92 6.26 3.28
N THR A 175 19.93 5.41 3.42
CA THR A 175 19.14 5.26 4.64
C THR A 175 19.54 3.97 5.35
N LYS A 176 19.56 3.97 6.67
CA LYS A 176 19.74 2.72 7.41
C LYS A 176 18.56 1.80 7.10
N PRO A 177 18.80 0.54 6.68
CA PRO A 177 17.73 -0.41 6.50
C PRO A 177 17.01 -0.62 7.82
N SER A 178 15.71 -0.34 7.86
CA SER A 178 14.87 -0.60 9.02
C SER A 178 13.56 -1.20 8.52
N TRP A 179 13.05 -2.17 9.27
CA TRP A 179 11.71 -2.66 9.02
C TRP A 179 10.70 -1.55 9.31
N ASN A 180 9.84 -1.24 8.36
CA ASN A 180 8.74 -0.32 8.55
C ASN A 180 7.46 -0.91 7.93
N GLY A 181 6.35 -0.85 8.65
CA GLY A 181 5.11 -1.50 8.26
C GLY A 181 4.38 -0.85 7.08
N HIS A 182 4.84 0.29 6.58
CA HIS A 182 4.18 1.01 5.47
C HIS A 182 4.73 0.67 4.09
N ASN A 183 5.88 0.01 4.01
CA ASN A 183 6.46 -0.46 2.74
C ASN A 183 7.61 -1.42 3.05
N ALA A 184 7.28 -2.67 3.38
CA ALA A 184 8.27 -3.71 3.69
C ALA A 184 7.82 -5.07 3.20
N SER A 185 8.79 -5.98 2.95
CA SER A 185 8.48 -7.37 2.62
C SER A 185 9.57 -8.34 3.04
N SER A 186 9.20 -9.56 3.33
CA SER A 186 10.10 -10.69 3.60
C SER A 186 9.44 -12.02 3.24
#